data_15347b1a41937e33d3e8c44131de3827
#
_entry.id   15347b1a41937e33d3e8c44131de3827
#
_cell.length_a   1.000
_cell.length_b   1.000
_cell.length_c   1.000
_cell.angle_alpha   90.00
_cell.angle_beta   90.00
_cell.angle_gamma   90.00
#
_symmetry.space_group_name_H-M   'P 1'
#
loop_
_entity.id
_entity.type
_entity.pdbx_description
1 polymer ?
#
loop_
_entity_poly.entity_id
_entity_poly.type
_entity_poly.pdbx_seq_one_letter_code
_entity_poly.pdbx_strand_id
1 'polypeptide(L)'
;DDDDDMRPEHIRRHLWITSKAIADGMDIRGFYHWSLMDNFEWAEGYTQRFGLYHVNFETQERTLKVSGKLYADIVEANTLPQVVILAGGLGTRLGSVAENIPKSLIEVNGKPMLNHILDWAHGQGCRKALVLTGHLGEMFDGFTHRGVSLTFHQESEPLGTGGALWNAKDLLEDEFILLWGDDYHPIDYPSIVSHHRQKSAPMTMTVTESHESMNLHHRDGQVIAYDKADPKSDFNGYEAGTSIVNKSVVEAHGRDGKWSWEETVYPALSGLITAHVDNTAFWDMGTPERLSRFEDFLKQGGP
;
A
#
# COMPACT_ATOMS: atom_id res chain seq x y z
N ASP A 1 -32.68 -12.93 20.20
CA ASP A 1 -33.20 -11.74 19.53
C ASP A 1 -32.98 -11.86 18.03
N ASP A 2 -34.05 -12.15 17.30
CA ASP A 2 -34.00 -12.15 15.83
C ASP A 2 -33.89 -10.71 15.30
N ASP A 3 -34.12 -9.71 16.18
CA ASP A 3 -33.95 -8.29 15.92
C ASP A 3 -32.52 -7.84 16.27
N ASP A 4 -31.77 -7.59 15.23
CA ASP A 4 -30.39 -7.10 15.30
C ASP A 4 -30.31 -5.58 15.54
N ASP A 5 -31.38 -4.95 16.04
CA ASP A 5 -31.54 -3.50 16.08
C ASP A 5 -30.51 -2.78 16.95
N MET A 6 -30.11 -3.35 18.06
CA MET A 6 -29.17 -2.72 19.00
C MET A 6 -27.69 -3.05 18.72
N ARG A 7 -27.42 -4.13 17.99
CA ARG A 7 -26.06 -4.61 17.80
C ARG A 7 -25.22 -3.70 16.88
N PRO A 8 -25.72 -3.13 15.80
CA PRO A 8 -24.98 -2.15 15.01
C PRO A 8 -24.46 -0.97 15.85
N GLU A 9 -25.30 -0.43 16.74
CA GLU A 9 -24.90 0.65 17.63
C GLU A 9 -23.88 0.19 18.68
N HIS A 10 -24.03 -1.02 19.23
CA HIS A 10 -23.09 -1.63 20.15
C HIS A 10 -21.70 -1.77 19.50
N ILE A 11 -21.62 -2.28 18.26
CA ILE A 11 -20.37 -2.41 17.50
C ILE A 11 -19.73 -1.02 17.29
N ARG A 12 -20.50 -0.02 16.82
CA ARG A 12 -19.98 1.34 16.62
C ARG A 12 -19.41 1.94 17.89
N ARG A 13 -20.10 1.81 19.03
CA ARG A 13 -19.63 2.34 20.32
C ARG A 13 -18.35 1.68 20.80
N HIS A 14 -18.24 0.36 20.67
CA HIS A 14 -17.02 -0.36 21.07
C HIS A 14 -15.84 0.02 20.18
N LEU A 15 -16.02 0.10 18.87
CA LEU A 15 -14.97 0.55 17.95
C LEU A 15 -14.57 2.00 18.21
N TRP A 16 -15.54 2.88 18.53
CA TRP A 16 -15.23 4.26 18.90
C TRP A 16 -14.41 4.34 20.20
N ILE A 17 -14.77 3.58 21.24
CA ILE A 17 -14.01 3.51 22.49
C ILE A 17 -12.61 2.96 22.23
N THR A 18 -12.51 1.90 21.41
CA THR A 18 -11.23 1.29 21.01
C THR A 18 -10.34 2.30 20.29
N SER A 19 -10.88 3.06 19.34
CA SER A 19 -10.13 4.09 18.62
C SER A 19 -9.64 5.22 19.55
N LYS A 20 -10.43 5.60 20.55
CA LYS A 20 -10.02 6.56 21.59
C LYS A 20 -8.88 6.03 22.43
N ALA A 21 -8.96 4.78 22.86
CA ALA A 21 -7.92 4.14 23.66
C ALA A 21 -6.59 4.03 22.88
N ILE A 22 -6.65 3.74 21.58
CA ILE A 22 -5.46 3.77 20.69
C ILE A 22 -4.89 5.18 20.60
N ALA A 23 -5.74 6.19 20.41
CA ALA A 23 -5.31 7.59 20.37
C ALA A 23 -4.67 8.06 21.70
N ASP A 24 -5.09 7.49 22.82
CA ASP A 24 -4.51 7.72 24.14
C ASP A 24 -3.22 6.90 24.39
N GLY A 25 -2.71 6.17 23.38
CA GLY A 25 -1.44 5.44 23.43
C GLY A 25 -1.54 3.99 23.90
N MET A 26 -2.73 3.40 23.99
CA MET A 26 -2.87 1.97 24.32
C MET A 26 -2.52 1.08 23.12
N ASP A 27 -1.71 0.04 23.32
CA ASP A 27 -1.35 -0.95 22.30
C ASP A 27 -2.49 -1.95 22.06
N ILE A 28 -3.56 -1.50 21.39
CA ILE A 28 -4.70 -2.34 20.97
C ILE A 28 -4.54 -2.66 19.48
N ARG A 29 -4.29 -3.94 19.19
CA ARG A 29 -3.96 -4.41 17.83
C ARG A 29 -5.12 -5.07 17.08
N GLY A 30 -6.28 -5.20 17.69
CA GLY A 30 -7.43 -5.82 17.03
C GLY A 30 -8.71 -5.71 17.82
N PHE A 31 -9.82 -5.77 17.11
CA PHE A 31 -11.17 -5.87 17.65
C PHE A 31 -11.85 -7.10 17.04
N TYR A 32 -12.34 -8.00 17.87
CA TYR A 32 -12.99 -9.23 17.44
C TYR A 32 -14.39 -9.30 18.04
N HIS A 33 -15.39 -9.36 17.17
CA HIS A 33 -16.77 -9.53 17.61
C HIS A 33 -17.08 -10.99 17.95
N TRP A 34 -17.73 -11.23 19.10
CA TRP A 34 -18.30 -12.53 19.42
C TRP A 34 -19.78 -12.53 19.03
N SER A 35 -20.19 -13.35 18.05
CA SER A 35 -19.44 -14.35 17.30
C SER A 35 -19.69 -14.18 15.79
N LEU A 36 -18.96 -14.93 14.96
CA LEU A 36 -19.18 -14.89 13.49
C LEU A 36 -20.60 -15.37 13.12
N MET A 37 -21.07 -16.45 13.74
CA MET A 37 -22.41 -17.01 13.48
C MET A 37 -23.07 -17.45 14.79
N ASP A 38 -24.40 -17.51 14.77
CA ASP A 38 -25.14 -18.06 15.90
C ASP A 38 -24.69 -19.47 16.20
N ASN A 39 -24.47 -19.76 17.48
CA ASN A 39 -23.94 -21.04 17.94
C ASN A 39 -24.52 -21.42 19.29
N PHE A 40 -24.01 -22.50 19.90
CA PHE A 40 -24.38 -22.95 21.22
C PHE A 40 -23.73 -22.10 22.30
N GLU A 41 -24.55 -21.36 23.07
CA GLU A 41 -24.11 -20.41 24.11
C GLU A 41 -24.20 -21.01 25.52
N TRP A 42 -23.39 -22.03 25.76
CA TRP A 42 -23.22 -22.64 27.08
C TRP A 42 -24.55 -22.93 27.80
N ALA A 43 -24.79 -22.33 28.94
CA ALA A 43 -25.99 -22.52 29.75
C ALA A 43 -27.29 -22.05 29.05
N GLU A 44 -27.18 -21.11 28.11
CA GLU A 44 -28.29 -20.56 27.35
C GLU A 44 -28.67 -21.41 26.13
N GLY A 45 -27.83 -22.43 25.81
CA GLY A 45 -28.09 -23.31 24.67
C GLY A 45 -28.10 -22.54 23.36
N TYR A 46 -29.16 -22.77 22.56
CA TYR A 46 -29.37 -22.13 21.26
C TYR A 46 -30.33 -20.92 21.33
N THR A 47 -30.69 -20.43 22.51
CA THR A 47 -31.64 -19.34 22.68
C THR A 47 -31.04 -17.96 22.38
N GLN A 48 -29.72 -17.81 22.57
CA GLN A 48 -29.03 -16.56 22.30
C GLN A 48 -28.49 -16.52 20.86
N ARG A 49 -28.54 -15.34 20.25
CA ARG A 49 -28.23 -15.14 18.83
C ARG A 49 -27.14 -14.07 18.65
N PHE A 50 -25.90 -14.34 19.16
CA PHE A 50 -24.80 -13.38 19.15
C PHE A 50 -24.08 -13.25 17.82
N GLY A 51 -24.33 -14.18 16.86
CA GLY A 51 -23.65 -14.20 15.56
C GLY A 51 -23.90 -12.97 14.71
N LEU A 52 -22.93 -12.60 13.88
CA LEU A 52 -23.10 -11.69 12.75
C LEU A 52 -23.93 -12.34 11.63
N TYR A 53 -23.94 -13.68 11.56
CA TYR A 53 -24.84 -14.46 10.74
C TYR A 53 -25.92 -15.13 11.61
N HIS A 54 -27.16 -14.98 11.21
CA HIS A 54 -28.25 -15.81 11.71
C HIS A 54 -28.09 -17.23 11.18
N VAL A 55 -28.25 -18.23 12.04
CA VAL A 55 -28.23 -19.66 11.66
C VAL A 55 -29.59 -20.27 11.94
N ASN A 56 -30.23 -20.79 10.90
CA ASN A 56 -31.36 -21.70 11.09
C ASN A 56 -30.80 -23.09 11.48
N PHE A 57 -30.96 -23.49 12.72
CA PHE A 57 -30.35 -24.72 13.22
C PHE A 57 -30.99 -26.01 12.65
N GLU A 58 -32.19 -25.93 12.05
CA GLU A 58 -32.84 -27.07 11.38
C GLU A 58 -32.31 -27.25 9.95
N THR A 59 -32.28 -26.15 9.18
CA THR A 59 -31.89 -26.19 7.75
C THR A 59 -30.40 -25.91 7.54
N GLN A 60 -29.69 -25.43 8.55
CA GLN A 60 -28.29 -24.94 8.49
C GLN A 60 -28.06 -23.77 7.52
N GLU A 61 -29.13 -23.10 7.12
CA GLU A 61 -29.06 -21.87 6.33
C GLU A 61 -28.45 -20.73 7.18
N ARG A 62 -27.60 -19.93 6.56
CA ARG A 62 -26.92 -18.78 7.17
C ARG A 62 -27.31 -17.51 6.46
N THR A 63 -27.86 -16.55 7.20
CA THR A 63 -28.26 -15.24 6.66
C THR A 63 -27.46 -14.13 7.37
N LEU A 64 -26.80 -13.27 6.59
CA LEU A 64 -26.03 -12.14 7.13
C LEU A 64 -26.99 -11.14 7.77
N LYS A 65 -26.75 -10.81 9.05
CA LYS A 65 -27.53 -9.79 9.78
C LYS A 65 -27.11 -8.37 9.41
N VAL A 66 -27.88 -7.37 9.77
CA VAL A 66 -27.57 -5.95 9.57
C VAL A 66 -26.25 -5.57 10.26
N SER A 67 -26.03 -6.07 11.48
CA SER A 67 -24.76 -5.91 12.20
C SER A 67 -23.57 -6.54 11.49
N GLY A 68 -23.79 -7.68 10.86
CA GLY A 68 -22.78 -8.36 10.06
C GLY A 68 -22.38 -7.57 8.82
N LYS A 69 -23.35 -6.98 8.14
CA LYS A 69 -23.10 -6.09 7.02
C LYS A 69 -22.31 -4.85 7.47
N LEU A 70 -22.75 -4.18 8.56
CA LEU A 70 -22.01 -3.04 9.12
C LEU A 70 -20.56 -3.39 9.47
N TYR A 71 -20.34 -4.57 10.11
CA TYR A 71 -19.00 -4.99 10.49
C TYR A 71 -18.12 -5.24 9.26
N ALA A 72 -18.67 -5.87 8.21
CA ALA A 72 -17.99 -6.06 6.94
C ALA A 72 -17.63 -4.73 6.27
N ASP A 73 -18.59 -3.80 6.19
CA ASP A 73 -18.38 -2.45 5.62
C ASP A 73 -17.26 -1.68 6.38
N ILE A 74 -17.20 -1.82 7.72
CA ILE A 74 -16.13 -1.21 8.53
C ILE A 74 -14.78 -1.88 8.26
N VAL A 75 -14.72 -3.21 8.17
CA VAL A 75 -13.50 -3.95 7.85
C VAL A 75 -12.99 -3.54 6.46
N GLU A 76 -13.87 -3.48 5.47
CA GLU A 76 -13.52 -3.07 4.12
C GLU A 76 -12.99 -1.62 4.09
N ALA A 77 -13.66 -0.69 4.77
CA ALA A 77 -13.24 0.70 4.85
C ALA A 77 -11.88 0.90 5.55
N ASN A 78 -11.49 -0.04 6.42
CA ASN A 78 -10.19 -0.02 7.13
C ASN A 78 -9.15 -0.97 6.51
N THR A 79 -9.48 -1.69 5.43
CA THR A 79 -8.51 -2.52 4.72
C THR A 79 -7.59 -1.62 3.89
N LEU A 80 -6.29 -1.90 3.97
CA LEU A 80 -5.34 -1.22 3.12
C LEU A 80 -5.50 -1.69 1.66
N PRO A 81 -5.37 -0.78 0.69
CA PRO A 81 -5.49 -1.11 -0.72
C PRO A 81 -4.36 -2.04 -1.17
N GLN A 82 -4.52 -2.59 -2.38
CA GLN A 82 -3.50 -3.36 -3.07
C GLN A 82 -2.18 -2.57 -3.13
N VAL A 83 -1.06 -3.23 -2.88
CA VAL A 83 0.27 -2.68 -3.16
C VAL A 83 0.63 -2.98 -4.61
N VAL A 84 1.03 -1.97 -5.38
CA VAL A 84 1.53 -2.11 -6.75
C VAL A 84 3.01 -1.75 -6.76
N ILE A 85 3.86 -2.69 -7.18
CA ILE A 85 5.31 -2.55 -7.12
C ILE A 85 5.88 -2.52 -8.54
N LEU A 86 6.53 -1.41 -8.90
CA LEU A 86 7.24 -1.26 -10.17
C LEU A 86 8.61 -1.94 -10.10
N ALA A 87 8.74 -3.14 -10.65
CA ALA A 87 9.94 -3.97 -10.58
C ALA A 87 10.58 -4.27 -11.95
N GLY A 88 10.15 -3.60 -13.02
CA GLY A 88 10.61 -3.84 -14.40
C GLY A 88 11.90 -3.12 -14.81
N GLY A 89 12.55 -2.38 -13.92
CA GLY A 89 13.72 -1.54 -14.24
C GLY A 89 15.00 -2.33 -14.58
N LEU A 90 15.76 -1.86 -15.58
CA LEU A 90 16.98 -2.49 -16.10
C LEU A 90 18.20 -2.49 -15.14
N GLY A 91 18.21 -1.70 -14.08
CA GLY A 91 19.29 -1.70 -13.09
C GLY A 91 20.66 -1.19 -13.55
N THR A 92 20.76 -0.51 -14.68
CA THR A 92 22.04 -0.18 -15.36
C THR A 92 23.05 0.56 -14.49
N ARG A 93 22.63 1.33 -13.49
CA ARG A 93 23.51 2.07 -12.57
C ARG A 93 24.20 1.21 -11.51
N LEU A 94 23.71 0.00 -11.27
CA LEU A 94 24.31 -0.98 -10.35
C LEU A 94 25.45 -1.80 -11.00
N GLY A 95 25.68 -1.63 -12.31
CA GLY A 95 26.73 -2.33 -13.03
C GLY A 95 26.57 -3.85 -12.94
N SER A 96 27.66 -4.56 -12.65
CA SER A 96 27.70 -6.02 -12.60
C SER A 96 26.78 -6.63 -11.53
N VAL A 97 26.38 -5.89 -10.50
CA VAL A 97 25.50 -6.38 -9.44
C VAL A 97 24.08 -6.69 -9.96
N ALA A 98 23.60 -5.90 -10.93
CA ALA A 98 22.26 -6.05 -11.50
C ALA A 98 22.29 -6.56 -12.96
N GLU A 99 23.42 -7.06 -13.46
CA GLU A 99 23.56 -7.50 -14.84
C GLU A 99 22.67 -8.72 -15.17
N ASN A 100 22.54 -9.63 -14.21
CA ASN A 100 21.87 -10.92 -14.38
C ASN A 100 20.75 -11.17 -13.36
N ILE A 101 20.31 -10.13 -12.65
CA ILE A 101 19.25 -10.24 -11.64
C ILE A 101 18.42 -8.96 -11.60
N PRO A 102 17.08 -9.05 -11.54
CA PRO A 102 16.23 -7.87 -11.30
C PRO A 102 16.63 -7.17 -9.99
N LYS A 103 16.65 -5.82 -9.98
CA LYS A 103 17.02 -5.06 -8.79
C LYS A 103 16.26 -5.48 -7.53
N SER A 104 14.96 -5.69 -7.65
CA SER A 104 14.10 -6.09 -6.54
C SER A 104 14.36 -7.49 -6.01
N LEU A 105 15.13 -8.32 -6.74
CA LEU A 105 15.60 -9.64 -6.29
C LEU A 105 17.03 -9.61 -5.76
N ILE A 106 17.75 -8.50 -5.85
CA ILE A 106 19.08 -8.38 -5.23
C ILE A 106 18.93 -8.58 -3.72
N GLU A 107 19.77 -9.44 -3.17
CA GLU A 107 19.77 -9.70 -1.74
C GLU A 107 20.40 -8.53 -0.97
N VAL A 108 19.70 -8.08 0.05
CA VAL A 108 20.15 -7.10 1.02
C VAL A 108 20.11 -7.78 2.39
N ASN A 109 21.25 -7.90 3.03
CA ASN A 109 21.38 -8.59 4.30
C ASN A 109 20.79 -10.03 4.29
N GLY A 110 21.04 -10.77 3.18
CA GLY A 110 20.62 -12.17 3.00
C GLY A 110 19.15 -12.37 2.65
N LYS A 111 18.43 -11.32 2.25
CA LYS A 111 17.01 -11.39 1.86
C LYS A 111 16.76 -10.47 0.64
N PRO A 112 16.05 -10.94 -0.41
CA PRO A 112 15.70 -10.10 -1.55
C PRO A 112 15.03 -8.78 -1.15
N MET A 113 15.36 -7.70 -1.86
CA MET A 113 14.76 -6.38 -1.63
C MET A 113 13.23 -6.43 -1.63
N LEU A 114 12.64 -7.17 -2.56
CA LEU A 114 11.20 -7.36 -2.65
C LEU A 114 10.61 -7.93 -1.35
N ASN A 115 11.32 -8.85 -0.67
CA ASN A 115 10.86 -9.38 0.61
C ASN A 115 10.90 -8.32 1.72
N HIS A 116 11.87 -7.40 1.74
CA HIS A 116 11.88 -6.29 2.71
C HIS A 116 10.65 -5.39 2.53
N ILE A 117 10.35 -5.04 1.27
CA ILE A 117 9.16 -4.25 0.91
C ILE A 117 7.87 -4.98 1.34
N LEU A 118 7.75 -6.26 1.00
CA LEU A 118 6.56 -7.06 1.30
C LEU A 118 6.37 -7.35 2.79
N ASP A 119 7.46 -7.58 3.53
CA ASP A 119 7.39 -7.77 4.98
C ASP A 119 6.90 -6.50 5.68
N TRP A 120 7.40 -5.32 5.25
CA TRP A 120 6.91 -4.05 5.76
C TRP A 120 5.42 -3.86 5.43
N ALA A 121 5.05 -4.00 4.17
CA ALA A 121 3.66 -3.88 3.72
C ALA A 121 2.73 -4.85 4.47
N HIS A 122 3.15 -6.10 4.67
CA HIS A 122 2.41 -7.09 5.45
C HIS A 122 2.25 -6.67 6.91
N GLY A 123 3.33 -6.18 7.55
CA GLY A 123 3.32 -5.67 8.91
C GLY A 123 2.35 -4.51 9.10
N GLN A 124 2.19 -3.67 8.07
CA GLN A 124 1.25 -2.55 8.03
C GLN A 124 -0.21 -2.98 7.78
N GLY A 125 -0.45 -4.21 7.37
CA GLY A 125 -1.81 -4.72 7.12
C GLY A 125 -2.15 -4.99 5.66
N CYS A 126 -1.24 -4.75 4.71
CA CYS A 126 -1.44 -5.13 3.31
C CYS A 126 -1.51 -6.64 3.14
N ARG A 127 -2.39 -7.12 2.27
CA ARG A 127 -2.63 -8.55 2.04
C ARG A 127 -2.53 -8.95 0.57
N LYS A 128 -2.47 -7.98 -0.33
CA LYS A 128 -2.39 -8.20 -1.78
C LYS A 128 -1.30 -7.31 -2.38
N ALA A 129 -0.50 -7.86 -3.27
CA ALA A 129 0.45 -7.09 -4.07
C ALA A 129 0.44 -7.52 -5.53
N LEU A 130 0.49 -6.53 -6.42
CA LEU A 130 0.71 -6.67 -7.85
C LEU A 130 2.14 -6.21 -8.15
N VAL A 131 2.97 -7.11 -8.65
CA VAL A 131 4.36 -6.83 -8.99
C VAL A 131 4.48 -6.73 -10.51
N LEU A 132 4.80 -5.54 -10.99
CA LEU A 132 4.98 -5.26 -12.42
C LEU A 132 6.44 -5.53 -12.79
N THR A 133 6.67 -6.61 -13.50
CA THR A 133 8.00 -7.08 -13.89
C THR A 133 8.27 -6.81 -15.37
N GLY A 134 9.54 -6.81 -15.76
CA GLY A 134 9.96 -6.58 -17.13
C GLY A 134 11.17 -7.43 -17.47
N HIS A 135 12.33 -6.82 -17.64
CA HIS A 135 13.59 -7.51 -17.92
C HIS A 135 13.88 -8.55 -16.84
N LEU A 136 14.21 -9.79 -17.25
CA LEU A 136 14.43 -10.95 -16.37
C LEU A 136 13.20 -11.29 -15.51
N GLY A 137 12.00 -11.00 -15.99
CA GLY A 137 10.75 -11.25 -15.25
C GLY A 137 10.52 -12.71 -14.90
N GLU A 138 11.07 -13.64 -15.69
CA GLU A 138 11.07 -15.09 -15.44
C GLU A 138 11.75 -15.49 -14.12
N MET A 139 12.63 -14.65 -13.57
CA MET A 139 13.27 -14.92 -12.27
C MET A 139 12.33 -14.77 -11.08
N PHE A 140 11.14 -14.20 -11.28
CA PHE A 140 10.10 -14.16 -10.25
C PHE A 140 9.23 -15.42 -10.24
N ASP A 141 9.44 -16.36 -11.17
CA ASP A 141 8.68 -17.60 -11.21
C ASP A 141 8.87 -18.40 -9.91
N GLY A 142 7.75 -18.73 -9.27
CA GLY A 142 7.75 -19.41 -7.98
C GLY A 142 8.07 -18.53 -6.77
N PHE A 143 8.31 -17.23 -6.95
CA PHE A 143 8.46 -16.32 -5.82
C PHE A 143 7.14 -16.20 -5.05
N THR A 144 7.22 -16.35 -3.72
CA THR A 144 6.06 -16.31 -2.83
C THR A 144 6.37 -15.51 -1.57
N HIS A 145 5.35 -15.00 -0.94
CA HIS A 145 5.47 -14.31 0.36
C HIS A 145 4.44 -14.84 1.35
N ARG A 146 4.89 -15.07 2.61
CA ARG A 146 3.99 -15.53 3.66
C ARG A 146 3.13 -14.36 4.18
N GLY A 147 1.86 -14.33 3.79
CA GLY A 147 0.89 -13.36 4.31
C GLY A 147 0.51 -12.25 3.32
N VAL A 148 1.16 -12.17 2.14
CA VAL A 148 0.72 -11.32 1.02
C VAL A 148 0.45 -12.20 -0.19
N SER A 149 -0.74 -12.11 -0.75
CA SER A 149 -1.08 -12.74 -2.03
C SER A 149 -0.44 -11.96 -3.17
N LEU A 150 0.42 -12.61 -3.95
CA LEU A 150 1.17 -11.99 -5.03
C LEU A 150 0.54 -12.30 -6.39
N THR A 151 0.42 -11.27 -7.20
CA THR A 151 0.15 -11.36 -8.63
C THR A 151 1.33 -10.74 -9.37
N PHE A 152 1.90 -11.45 -10.34
CA PHE A 152 2.95 -10.92 -11.21
C PHE A 152 2.38 -10.60 -12.57
N HIS A 153 2.76 -9.45 -13.13
CA HIS A 153 2.44 -9.07 -14.49
C HIS A 153 3.70 -8.63 -15.22
N GLN A 154 4.12 -9.44 -16.20
CA GLN A 154 5.35 -9.19 -16.96
C GLN A 154 5.03 -8.45 -18.26
N GLU A 155 5.69 -7.32 -18.48
CA GLU A 155 5.67 -6.62 -19.78
C GLU A 155 6.52 -7.38 -20.81
N SER A 156 6.04 -7.44 -22.06
CA SER A 156 6.75 -8.11 -23.16
C SER A 156 7.89 -7.28 -23.74
N GLU A 157 7.88 -5.98 -23.50
CA GLU A 157 8.89 -5.01 -23.92
C GLU A 157 8.96 -3.87 -22.90
N PRO A 158 10.08 -3.14 -22.80
CA PRO A 158 10.20 -2.05 -21.81
C PRO A 158 9.21 -0.91 -22.06
N LEU A 159 8.15 -0.83 -21.28
CA LEU A 159 7.07 0.16 -21.41
C LEU A 159 7.30 1.43 -20.58
N GLY A 160 8.31 1.45 -19.71
CA GLY A 160 8.50 2.51 -18.72
C GLY A 160 7.46 2.46 -17.60
N THR A 161 7.62 3.29 -16.61
CA THR A 161 6.82 3.21 -15.36
C THR A 161 5.32 3.46 -15.60
N GLY A 162 4.98 4.40 -16.46
CA GLY A 162 3.59 4.69 -16.80
C GLY A 162 2.99 3.66 -17.76
N GLY A 163 3.77 3.19 -18.74
CA GLY A 163 3.32 2.14 -19.65
C GLY A 163 3.09 0.80 -18.94
N ALA A 164 3.91 0.46 -17.93
CA ALA A 164 3.74 -0.73 -17.09
C ALA A 164 2.41 -0.68 -16.32
N LEU A 165 2.08 0.46 -15.69
CA LEU A 165 0.79 0.66 -15.01
C LEU A 165 -0.39 0.56 -15.97
N TRP A 166 -0.29 1.19 -17.14
CA TRP A 166 -1.34 1.11 -18.17
C TRP A 166 -1.54 -0.31 -18.70
N ASN A 167 -0.46 -1.04 -18.95
CA ASN A 167 -0.51 -2.42 -19.41
C ASN A 167 -1.17 -3.37 -18.40
N ALA A 168 -1.05 -3.07 -17.12
CA ALA A 168 -1.63 -3.84 -16.02
C ALA A 168 -2.96 -3.27 -15.48
N LYS A 169 -3.59 -2.28 -16.15
CA LYS A 169 -4.75 -1.53 -15.63
C LYS A 169 -5.93 -2.41 -15.18
N ASP A 170 -6.14 -3.54 -15.83
CA ASP A 170 -7.26 -4.44 -15.52
C ASP A 170 -7.01 -5.27 -14.23
N LEU A 171 -5.78 -5.26 -13.71
CA LEU A 171 -5.37 -5.90 -12.46
C LEU A 171 -5.30 -4.92 -11.28
N LEU A 172 -5.43 -3.61 -11.53
CA LEU A 172 -5.42 -2.58 -10.50
C LEU A 172 -6.76 -2.51 -9.79
N GLU A 173 -6.71 -2.42 -8.45
CA GLU A 173 -7.87 -2.02 -7.64
C GLU A 173 -8.17 -0.52 -7.83
N ASP A 174 -9.36 -0.07 -7.42
CA ASP A 174 -9.81 1.33 -7.61
C ASP A 174 -8.89 2.35 -6.93
N GLU A 175 -8.26 1.95 -5.83
CA GLU A 175 -7.25 2.67 -5.07
C GLU A 175 -6.09 1.71 -4.79
N PHE A 176 -4.85 2.16 -4.93
CA PHE A 176 -3.68 1.33 -4.65
C PHE A 176 -2.50 2.13 -4.09
N ILE A 177 -1.62 1.44 -3.36
CA ILE A 177 -0.33 1.96 -2.89
C ILE A 177 0.70 1.68 -3.98
N LEU A 178 1.26 2.72 -4.58
CA LEU A 178 2.31 2.60 -5.58
C LEU A 178 3.68 2.68 -4.93
N LEU A 179 4.52 1.68 -5.18
CA LEU A 179 5.90 1.57 -4.69
C LEU A 179 6.88 1.30 -5.83
N TRP A 180 8.12 1.70 -5.60
CA TRP A 180 9.25 1.34 -6.45
C TRP A 180 9.92 0.08 -5.91
N GLY A 181 10.23 -0.89 -6.78
CA GLY A 181 10.78 -2.19 -6.38
C GLY A 181 12.25 -2.15 -5.93
N ASP A 182 12.89 -0.99 -6.02
CA ASP A 182 14.25 -0.73 -5.56
C ASP A 182 14.32 0.30 -4.41
N ASP A 183 13.16 0.72 -3.87
CA ASP A 183 13.06 1.67 -2.76
C ASP A 183 12.45 1.01 -1.52
N TYR A 184 13.03 1.26 -0.35
CA TYR A 184 12.48 0.86 0.95
C TYR A 184 12.14 2.09 1.77
N HIS A 185 10.86 2.30 2.02
CA HIS A 185 10.34 3.44 2.76
C HIS A 185 9.42 2.97 3.90
N PRO A 186 9.95 2.85 5.14
CA PRO A 186 9.22 2.30 6.28
C PRO A 186 8.30 3.33 6.96
N ILE A 187 7.35 3.89 6.22
CA ILE A 187 6.32 4.81 6.73
C ILE A 187 5.05 4.09 7.15
N ASP A 188 4.17 4.80 7.84
CA ASP A 188 2.85 4.35 8.27
C ASP A 188 1.85 4.36 7.10
N TYR A 189 1.64 3.21 6.45
CA TYR A 189 0.69 3.09 5.34
C TYR A 189 -0.77 3.38 5.74
N PRO A 190 -1.30 2.92 6.89
CA PRO A 190 -2.59 3.37 7.39
C PRO A 190 -2.75 4.88 7.44
N SER A 191 -1.72 5.61 7.89
CA SER A 191 -1.73 7.06 7.99
C SER A 191 -1.86 7.74 6.64
N ILE A 192 -1.01 7.38 5.66
CA ILE A 192 -1.08 8.00 4.32
C ILE A 192 -2.37 7.64 3.58
N VAL A 193 -2.88 6.39 3.71
CA VAL A 193 -4.16 5.97 3.12
C VAL A 193 -5.33 6.75 3.73
N SER A 194 -5.34 6.89 5.06
CA SER A 194 -6.35 7.70 5.76
C SER A 194 -6.31 9.17 5.30
N HIS A 195 -5.12 9.74 5.17
CA HIS A 195 -4.93 11.11 4.67
C HIS A 195 -5.46 11.27 3.24
N HIS A 196 -5.13 10.33 2.35
CA HIS A 196 -5.63 10.30 0.97
C HIS A 196 -7.16 10.32 0.90
N ARG A 197 -7.80 9.39 1.61
CA ARG A 197 -9.26 9.26 1.65
C ARG A 197 -9.96 10.49 2.22
N GLN A 198 -9.38 11.12 3.27
CA GLN A 198 -9.90 12.37 3.85
C GLN A 198 -9.84 13.56 2.88
N LYS A 199 -8.80 13.64 2.06
CA LYS A 199 -8.62 14.72 1.08
C LYS A 199 -9.41 14.51 -0.20
N SER A 200 -9.88 13.28 -0.46
CA SER A 200 -10.55 12.91 -1.72
C SER A 200 -9.76 13.34 -2.96
N ALA A 201 -8.44 13.29 -2.87
CA ALA A 201 -7.53 13.67 -3.96
C ALA A 201 -7.39 12.52 -4.98
N PRO A 202 -7.07 12.78 -6.24
CA PRO A 202 -6.80 11.72 -7.21
C PRO A 202 -5.51 10.94 -6.87
N MET A 203 -4.58 11.59 -6.18
CA MET A 203 -3.29 11.03 -5.77
C MET A 203 -2.79 11.71 -4.50
N THR A 204 -2.13 10.96 -3.63
CA THR A 204 -1.35 11.46 -2.49
C THR A 204 0.08 10.97 -2.63
N MET A 205 1.04 11.88 -2.53
CA MET A 205 2.47 11.61 -2.65
C MET A 205 3.14 11.80 -1.28
N THR A 206 4.00 10.87 -0.89
CA THR A 206 4.87 11.11 0.26
C THR A 206 6.00 12.05 -0.15
N VAL A 207 6.18 13.08 0.66
CA VAL A 207 7.18 14.14 0.46
C VAL A 207 8.10 14.18 1.66
N THR A 208 9.41 14.14 1.44
CA THR A 208 10.39 14.44 2.48
C THR A 208 11.01 15.80 2.25
N GLU A 209 11.20 16.55 3.35
CA GLU A 209 11.92 17.84 3.36
C GLU A 209 13.38 17.68 3.79
N SER A 210 13.82 16.43 4.02
CA SER A 210 15.14 16.08 4.57
C SER A 210 16.06 15.40 3.55
N HIS A 211 15.92 15.71 2.24
CA HIS A 211 16.75 15.13 1.18
C HIS A 211 17.80 16.12 0.65
N GLU A 212 18.97 15.63 0.19
CA GLU A 212 20.07 16.45 -0.32
C GLU A 212 19.71 17.23 -1.59
N SER A 213 18.79 16.66 -2.40
CA SER A 213 18.26 17.30 -3.61
C SER A 213 16.74 17.35 -3.55
N MET A 214 16.16 18.47 -3.94
CA MET A 214 14.71 18.65 -3.99
C MET A 214 14.24 18.50 -5.44
N ASN A 215 13.10 17.86 -5.67
CA ASN A 215 12.54 17.66 -7.01
C ASN A 215 11.09 18.14 -7.15
N LEU A 216 10.54 18.73 -6.08
CA LEU A 216 9.20 19.29 -6.09
C LEU A 216 9.07 20.53 -5.20
N HIS A 217 8.05 21.34 -5.49
CA HIS A 217 7.56 22.40 -4.62
C HIS A 217 6.21 21.98 -4.05
N HIS A 218 6.08 22.00 -2.72
CA HIS A 218 4.80 21.79 -2.07
C HIS A 218 4.45 22.96 -1.16
N ARG A 219 3.17 23.21 -1.01
CA ARG A 219 2.61 24.27 -0.15
C ARG A 219 1.19 23.94 0.25
N ASP A 220 0.83 24.23 1.50
CA ASP A 220 -0.52 24.04 2.05
C ASP A 220 -1.06 22.60 1.86
N GLY A 221 -0.17 21.59 1.93
CA GLY A 221 -0.52 20.17 1.77
C GLY A 221 -0.76 19.75 0.31
N GLN A 222 -0.30 20.52 -0.66
CA GLN A 222 -0.40 20.18 -2.09
C GLN A 222 0.95 20.27 -2.79
N VAL A 223 1.20 19.38 -3.76
CA VAL A 223 2.34 19.46 -4.67
C VAL A 223 1.98 20.45 -5.78
N ILE A 224 2.72 21.55 -5.84
CA ILE A 224 2.48 22.67 -6.75
C ILE A 224 3.28 22.53 -8.05
N ALA A 225 4.48 21.96 -7.96
CA ALA A 225 5.33 21.69 -9.11
C ALA A 225 6.20 20.46 -8.86
N TYR A 226 6.51 19.74 -9.91
CA TYR A 226 7.46 18.63 -9.91
C TYR A 226 8.34 18.70 -11.15
N ASP A 227 9.65 18.65 -10.96
CA ASP A 227 10.64 18.55 -12.03
C ASP A 227 11.92 17.89 -11.50
N LYS A 228 12.13 16.64 -11.91
CA LYS A 228 13.30 15.85 -11.51
C LYS A 228 14.54 16.18 -12.35
N ALA A 229 14.32 16.65 -13.60
CA ALA A 229 15.38 16.91 -14.58
C ALA A 229 16.00 18.30 -14.40
N ASP A 230 15.17 19.31 -14.05
CA ASP A 230 15.60 20.71 -13.86
C ASP A 230 14.96 21.30 -12.60
N PRO A 231 15.41 20.85 -11.38
CA PRO A 231 14.84 21.33 -10.13
C PRO A 231 15.05 22.84 -9.98
N LYS A 232 13.98 23.55 -9.58
CA LYS A 232 14.04 25.00 -9.35
C LYS A 232 14.60 25.29 -7.94
N SER A 233 15.15 26.50 -7.76
CA SER A 233 15.76 26.94 -6.50
C SER A 233 14.77 27.11 -5.33
N ASP A 234 13.47 27.17 -5.64
CA ASP A 234 12.39 27.28 -4.66
C ASP A 234 11.74 25.91 -4.32
N PHE A 235 12.27 24.82 -4.88
CA PHE A 235 11.80 23.46 -4.50
C PHE A 235 12.18 23.16 -3.07
N ASN A 236 11.24 22.61 -2.32
CA ASN A 236 11.32 22.42 -0.87
C ASN A 236 10.98 21.00 -0.41
N GLY A 237 10.76 20.08 -1.35
CA GLY A 237 10.47 18.70 -1.06
C GLY A 237 11.07 17.74 -2.08
N TYR A 238 11.18 16.47 -1.68
CA TYR A 238 11.59 15.36 -2.53
C TYR A 238 10.52 14.27 -2.49
N GLU A 239 10.17 13.71 -3.65
CA GLU A 239 9.27 12.57 -3.77
C GLU A 239 9.94 11.32 -3.21
N ALA A 240 9.32 10.71 -2.19
CA ALA A 240 9.94 9.67 -1.37
C ALA A 240 9.45 8.24 -1.71
N GLY A 241 9.03 7.99 -2.94
CA GLY A 241 8.81 6.64 -3.49
C GLY A 241 7.52 5.94 -3.07
N THR A 242 6.70 6.52 -2.17
CA THR A 242 5.41 5.94 -1.79
C THR A 242 4.27 6.87 -2.15
N SER A 243 3.28 6.36 -2.88
CA SER A 243 2.11 7.17 -3.25
C SER A 243 0.82 6.34 -3.13
N ILE A 244 -0.30 7.02 -2.83
CA ILE A 244 -1.63 6.44 -2.97
C ILE A 244 -2.23 7.01 -4.25
N VAL A 245 -2.71 6.13 -5.10
CA VAL A 245 -3.18 6.48 -6.46
C VAL A 245 -4.56 5.89 -6.70
N ASN A 246 -5.49 6.72 -7.17
CA ASN A 246 -6.76 6.23 -7.69
C ASN A 246 -6.56 5.69 -9.11
N LYS A 247 -7.11 4.52 -9.40
CA LYS A 247 -7.05 3.89 -10.74
C LYS A 247 -7.48 4.83 -11.87
N SER A 248 -8.43 5.72 -11.60
CA SER A 248 -8.89 6.74 -12.56
C SER A 248 -7.77 7.65 -13.05
N VAL A 249 -6.68 7.83 -12.30
CA VAL A 249 -5.50 8.58 -12.77
C VAL A 249 -4.77 7.80 -13.87
N VAL A 250 -4.63 6.48 -13.70
CA VAL A 250 -4.03 5.61 -14.72
C VAL A 250 -4.90 5.63 -15.98
N GLU A 251 -6.22 5.58 -15.83
CA GLU A 251 -7.18 5.59 -16.95
C GLU A 251 -7.17 6.93 -17.69
N ALA A 252 -7.06 8.05 -16.98
CA ALA A 252 -7.08 9.39 -17.57
C ALA A 252 -5.80 9.73 -18.34
N HIS A 253 -4.65 9.20 -17.94
CA HIS A 253 -3.34 9.52 -18.54
C HIS A 253 -2.76 8.37 -19.36
N GLY A 254 -3.37 7.18 -19.28
CA GLY A 254 -2.89 5.95 -19.88
C GLY A 254 -2.89 5.99 -21.41
N ARG A 255 -1.84 5.41 -21.99
CA ARG A 255 -1.68 5.21 -23.43
C ARG A 255 -0.74 4.05 -23.70
N ASP A 256 -0.87 3.45 -24.86
CA ASP A 256 0.00 2.37 -25.30
C ASP A 256 1.43 2.88 -25.52
N GLY A 257 2.40 1.96 -25.39
CA GLY A 257 3.81 2.20 -25.61
C GLY A 257 4.56 2.70 -24.37
N LYS A 258 5.80 3.13 -24.61
CA LYS A 258 6.75 3.49 -23.55
C LYS A 258 6.57 4.93 -23.08
N TRP A 259 6.32 5.12 -21.78
CA TRP A 259 6.26 6.45 -21.17
C TRP A 259 6.53 6.39 -19.65
N SER A 260 6.98 7.52 -19.09
CA SER A 260 7.30 7.67 -17.66
C SER A 260 6.09 8.21 -16.90
N TRP A 261 5.75 7.54 -15.79
CA TRP A 261 4.73 7.99 -14.84
C TRP A 261 5.09 9.35 -14.24
N GLU A 262 6.30 9.46 -13.71
CA GLU A 262 6.79 10.67 -13.02
C GLU A 262 6.79 11.89 -13.93
N GLU A 263 7.30 11.75 -15.17
CA GLU A 263 7.42 12.85 -16.13
C GLU A 263 6.08 13.25 -16.77
N THR A 264 5.09 12.35 -16.75
CA THR A 264 3.78 12.59 -17.38
C THR A 264 2.72 13.00 -16.37
N VAL A 265 2.57 12.21 -15.28
CA VAL A 265 1.43 12.34 -14.37
C VAL A 265 1.68 13.41 -13.33
N TYR A 266 2.87 13.46 -12.72
CA TYR A 266 3.12 14.43 -11.66
C TYR A 266 3.00 15.89 -12.13
N PRO A 267 3.58 16.29 -13.26
CA PRO A 267 3.37 17.66 -13.78
C PRO A 267 1.92 17.92 -14.18
N ALA A 268 1.22 16.93 -14.77
CA ALA A 268 -0.17 17.07 -15.21
C ALA A 268 -1.15 17.24 -14.03
N LEU A 269 -0.83 16.68 -12.86
CA LEU A 269 -1.62 16.76 -11.64
C LEU A 269 -1.11 17.82 -10.67
N SER A 270 -0.22 18.72 -11.06
CA SER A 270 0.25 19.84 -10.21
C SER A 270 -0.92 20.62 -9.62
N GLY A 271 -0.92 20.83 -8.30
CA GLY A 271 -2.01 21.45 -7.54
C GLY A 271 -3.19 20.51 -7.21
N LEU A 272 -3.20 19.27 -7.71
CA LEU A 272 -4.20 18.25 -7.40
C LEU A 272 -3.64 17.10 -6.57
N ILE A 273 -2.32 16.91 -6.55
CA ILE A 273 -1.66 15.90 -5.71
C ILE A 273 -1.60 16.42 -4.28
N THR A 274 -2.11 15.63 -3.34
CA THR A 274 -1.92 15.89 -1.92
C THR A 274 -0.50 15.52 -1.49
N ALA A 275 0.18 16.42 -0.80
CA ALA A 275 1.48 16.16 -0.17
C ALA A 275 1.26 15.59 1.24
N HIS A 276 1.76 14.39 1.48
CA HIS A 276 1.90 13.80 2.81
C HIS A 276 3.35 13.94 3.23
N VAL A 277 3.63 14.94 4.06
CA VAL A 277 5.00 15.21 4.52
C VAL A 277 5.39 14.18 5.58
N ASP A 278 6.41 13.39 5.28
CA ASP A 278 7.00 12.40 6.17
C ASP A 278 8.53 12.41 5.97
N ASN A 279 9.25 12.66 7.05
CA ASN A 279 10.72 12.75 7.03
C ASN A 279 11.39 11.43 7.47
N THR A 280 10.66 10.33 7.53
CA THR A 280 11.23 8.99 7.70
C THR A 280 12.20 8.72 6.56
N ALA A 281 13.39 8.23 6.89
CA ALA A 281 14.40 7.95 5.90
C ALA A 281 13.93 6.84 4.94
N PHE A 282 14.03 7.08 3.65
CA PHE A 282 13.86 6.07 2.62
C PHE A 282 15.22 5.66 2.04
N TRP A 283 15.28 4.46 1.50
CA TRP A 283 16.50 3.83 1.06
C TRP A 283 16.31 3.31 -0.36
N ASP A 284 17.05 3.86 -1.30
CA ASP A 284 17.07 3.35 -2.67
C ASP A 284 18.33 2.56 -2.95
N MET A 285 18.23 1.56 -3.81
CA MET A 285 19.35 0.71 -4.25
C MET A 285 19.87 1.14 -5.62
N GLY A 286 19.79 2.41 -5.96
CA GLY A 286 20.17 2.90 -7.29
C GLY A 286 21.65 2.80 -7.61
N THR A 287 22.54 2.74 -6.61
CA THR A 287 23.98 2.61 -6.76
C THR A 287 24.57 1.65 -5.72
N PRO A 288 25.78 1.10 -5.94
CA PRO A 288 26.45 0.23 -4.96
C PRO A 288 26.64 0.89 -3.58
N GLU A 289 26.92 2.19 -3.55
CA GLU A 289 27.10 2.93 -2.29
C GLU A 289 25.78 3.05 -1.51
N ARG A 290 24.66 3.27 -2.22
CA ARG A 290 23.33 3.33 -1.60
C ARG A 290 22.87 1.97 -1.10
N LEU A 291 23.15 0.91 -1.86
CA LEU A 291 22.92 -0.48 -1.44
C LEU A 291 23.67 -0.76 -0.12
N SER A 292 24.97 -0.43 -0.04
CA SER A 292 25.78 -0.63 1.17
C SER A 292 25.23 0.15 2.37
N ARG A 293 24.77 1.40 2.19
CA ARG A 293 24.14 2.18 3.25
C ARG A 293 22.85 1.53 3.77
N PHE A 294 22.04 0.96 2.87
CA PHE A 294 20.82 0.27 3.27
C PHE A 294 21.13 -1.03 4.03
N GLU A 295 22.14 -1.79 3.61
CA GLU A 295 22.62 -2.97 4.37
C GLU A 295 23.06 -2.59 5.79
N ASP A 296 23.82 -1.50 5.94
CA ASP A 296 24.29 -1.05 7.24
C ASP A 296 23.13 -0.60 8.14
N PHE A 297 22.12 0.08 7.59
CA PHE A 297 20.91 0.43 8.32
C PHE A 297 20.18 -0.80 8.86
N LEU A 298 19.98 -1.83 8.03
CA LEU A 298 19.32 -3.07 8.46
C LEU A 298 20.14 -3.83 9.52
N LYS A 299 21.47 -3.82 9.44
CA LYS A 299 22.34 -4.43 10.47
C LYS A 299 22.30 -3.72 11.81
N GLN A 300 22.00 -2.41 11.83
CA GLN A 300 21.87 -1.60 13.03
C GLN A 300 20.48 -1.72 13.70
N GLY A 301 19.61 -2.59 13.20
CA GLY A 301 18.28 -2.84 13.77
C GLY A 301 17.20 -1.98 13.13
N GLY A 302 17.33 -1.69 11.86
CA GLY A 302 16.24 -1.12 11.05
C GLY A 302 14.95 -1.93 11.22
N PRO A 303 13.75 -1.35 11.04
CA PRO A 303 12.46 -2.00 11.29
C PRO A 303 12.24 -3.24 10.44
#